data_c10c4dbda8be3fcd14d04117f6d34fa8
#
_entry.id   c10c4dbda8be3fcd14d04117f6d34fa8
#
_cell.length_a   1.000
_cell.length_b   1.000
_cell.length_c   1.000
_cell.angle_alpha   90.00
_cell.angle_beta   90.00
_cell.angle_gamma   90.00
#
_symmetry.space_group_name_H-M   'P 1'
#
loop_
_entity.id
_entity.type
_entity.pdbx_description
1 polymer ?
#
loop_
_entity_poly.entity_id
_entity_poly.type
_entity_poly.pdbx_seq_one_letter_code
_entity_poly.pdbx_strand_id
1 'polypeptide(L)'
;EEVRFVSSGTEAGMSAIRLARGYTGRNKIVKFEGCYHGHSDSLLVKGGSGLLTFGTPSSAGVPAAVTNDTIVLEYNNPKQLKELFDKEGDEIACVIVEAVAGNMNMVPATQEFLETMREETAKHGTVLIVDEVMTGFRVALGGAQSLYHIDPDITMFGKVIGGGMPVAAFGGKRDIMNCVAPLGPVYQAGTLSGNPVAVACGLATLHEIQQPGFYKRLSEQTAKLVKGLGAMAKKHGVAFSAQSIGGMFGIYFRG
;
A
#
# COMPACT_ATOMS: atom_id res chain seq x y z
N GLU A 1 -18.13 -1.75 -7.62
CA GLU A 1 -16.81 -1.13 -7.40
C GLU A 1 -16.69 0.14 -8.25
N GLU A 2 -15.97 1.13 -7.72
CA GLU A 2 -15.75 2.41 -8.39
C GLU A 2 -14.30 2.85 -8.20
N VAL A 3 -13.80 3.70 -9.11
CA VAL A 3 -12.42 4.19 -9.11
C VAL A 3 -12.39 5.70 -9.34
N ARG A 4 -11.45 6.38 -8.70
CA ARG A 4 -11.17 7.80 -8.87
C ARG A 4 -9.71 8.01 -9.24
N PHE A 5 -9.45 8.75 -10.31
CA PHE A 5 -8.10 9.10 -10.72
C PHE A 5 -7.51 10.23 -9.87
N VAL A 6 -6.22 10.11 -9.64
CA VAL A 6 -5.32 11.13 -9.07
C VAL A 6 -3.99 11.09 -9.83
N SER A 7 -3.03 11.96 -9.50
CA SER A 7 -1.78 12.04 -10.25
C SER A 7 -0.60 11.29 -9.61
N SER A 8 -0.71 10.93 -8.33
CA SER A 8 0.38 10.26 -7.59
C SER A 8 -0.15 9.31 -6.51
N GLY A 9 0.69 8.37 -6.08
CA GLY A 9 0.39 7.50 -4.94
C GLY A 9 0.16 8.28 -3.63
N THR A 10 0.84 9.42 -3.45
CA THR A 10 0.60 10.32 -2.31
C THR A 10 -0.83 10.88 -2.31
N GLU A 11 -1.31 11.33 -3.46
CA GLU A 11 -2.70 11.81 -3.59
C GLU A 11 -3.70 10.68 -3.39
N ALA A 12 -3.39 9.47 -3.87
CA ALA A 12 -4.23 8.28 -3.64
C ALA A 12 -4.34 7.98 -2.15
N GLY A 13 -3.21 7.93 -1.41
CA GLY A 13 -3.19 7.68 0.03
C GLY A 13 -3.90 8.76 0.83
N MET A 14 -3.63 10.01 0.54
CA MET A 14 -4.31 11.16 1.17
C MET A 14 -5.82 11.09 0.97
N SER A 15 -6.26 10.76 -0.24
CA SER A 15 -7.68 10.71 -0.59
C SER A 15 -8.38 9.49 0.02
N ALA A 16 -7.74 8.33 -0.01
CA ALA A 16 -8.26 7.10 0.58
C ALA A 16 -8.45 7.22 2.10
N ILE A 17 -7.48 7.81 2.81
CA ILE A 17 -7.60 8.06 4.26
C ILE A 17 -8.70 9.07 4.56
N ARG A 18 -8.78 10.18 3.81
CA ARG A 18 -9.86 11.14 3.99
C ARG A 18 -11.22 10.50 3.76
N LEU A 19 -11.32 9.65 2.73
CA LEU A 19 -12.55 8.91 2.43
C LEU A 19 -12.92 7.95 3.55
N ALA A 20 -11.97 7.17 4.06
CA ALA A 20 -12.19 6.25 5.16
C ALA A 20 -12.67 6.98 6.43
N ARG A 21 -12.05 8.12 6.77
CA ARG A 21 -12.48 8.98 7.87
C ARG A 21 -13.90 9.53 7.64
N GLY A 22 -14.19 10.01 6.45
CA GLY A 22 -15.53 10.54 6.10
C GLY A 22 -16.63 9.48 6.12
N TYR A 23 -16.30 8.25 5.69
CA TYR A 23 -17.23 7.12 5.69
C TYR A 23 -17.53 6.60 7.09
N THR A 24 -16.49 6.41 7.90
CA THR A 24 -16.64 5.83 9.25
C THR A 24 -17.02 6.86 10.32
N GLY A 25 -16.80 8.15 10.08
CA GLY A 25 -16.91 9.20 11.09
C GLY A 25 -15.83 9.16 12.18
N ARG A 26 -14.75 8.40 11.96
CA ARG A 26 -13.65 8.17 12.93
C ARG A 26 -12.39 8.88 12.49
N ASN A 27 -11.42 9.09 13.41
CA ASN A 27 -10.20 9.84 13.13
C ASN A 27 -8.93 8.98 13.07
N LYS A 28 -8.83 7.93 13.90
CA LYS A 28 -7.60 7.16 14.04
C LYS A 28 -7.30 6.35 12.79
N ILE A 29 -6.03 6.33 12.39
CA ILE A 29 -5.51 5.51 11.29
C ILE A 29 -4.38 4.63 11.81
N VAL A 30 -4.29 3.41 11.30
CA VAL A 30 -3.24 2.46 11.61
C VAL A 30 -2.38 2.26 10.37
N LYS A 31 -1.07 2.37 10.56
CA LYS A 31 -0.06 1.98 9.56
C LYS A 31 1.01 1.11 10.21
N PHE A 32 1.93 0.58 9.41
CA PHE A 32 2.97 -0.31 9.90
C PHE A 32 4.36 0.30 9.71
N GLU A 33 5.25 0.00 10.67
CA GLU A 33 6.64 0.43 10.60
C GLU A 33 7.29 -0.08 9.32
N GLY A 34 8.07 0.78 8.67
CA GLY A 34 8.74 0.48 7.40
C GLY A 34 7.85 0.59 6.14
N CYS A 35 6.52 0.59 6.26
CA CYS A 35 5.62 0.85 5.14
C CYS A 35 5.60 2.33 4.76
N TYR A 36 5.54 2.60 3.45
CA TYR A 36 5.47 3.95 2.91
C TYR A 36 4.24 4.13 2.02
N HIS A 37 3.44 5.13 2.33
CA HIS A 37 2.16 5.41 1.66
C HIS A 37 2.07 6.84 1.10
N GLY A 38 3.19 7.40 0.69
CA GLY A 38 3.29 8.79 0.26
C GLY A 38 3.64 9.75 1.39
N HIS A 39 3.71 11.05 1.06
CA HIS A 39 4.21 12.07 1.96
C HIS A 39 3.13 13.04 2.49
N SER A 40 1.89 12.58 2.62
CA SER A 40 0.87 13.29 3.40
C SER A 40 1.30 13.35 4.87
N ASP A 41 1.13 14.49 5.52
CA ASP A 41 1.63 14.76 6.88
C ASP A 41 1.20 13.69 7.88
N SER A 42 -0.06 13.22 7.82
CA SER A 42 -0.57 12.16 8.69
C SER A 42 0.10 10.79 8.49
N LEU A 43 0.84 10.60 7.40
CA LEU A 43 1.56 9.36 7.07
C LEU A 43 3.07 9.45 7.31
N LEU A 44 3.60 10.66 7.51
CA LEU A 44 5.00 10.91 7.86
C LEU A 44 5.23 10.74 9.36
N VAL A 45 5.02 9.51 9.81
CA VAL A 45 5.03 9.11 11.21
C VAL A 45 5.87 7.86 11.39
N LYS A 46 6.66 7.81 12.45
CA LYS A 46 7.42 6.63 12.87
C LYS A 46 6.93 6.12 14.22
N GLY A 47 7.07 4.82 14.47
CA GLY A 47 6.75 4.20 15.75
C GLY A 47 7.55 4.78 16.89
N GLY A 48 6.96 4.86 18.07
CA GLY A 48 7.67 5.14 19.31
C GLY A 48 8.17 3.85 19.98
N SER A 49 8.94 3.98 21.06
CA SER A 49 9.59 2.86 21.77
C SER A 49 8.65 2.06 22.71
N GLY A 50 7.37 1.89 22.40
CA GLY A 50 6.43 1.19 23.28
C GLY A 50 5.27 0.51 22.55
N LEU A 51 4.57 -0.39 23.25
CA LEU A 51 3.59 -1.34 22.70
C LEU A 51 2.35 -0.74 22.03
N LEU A 52 2.01 0.51 22.19
CA LEU A 52 0.90 1.21 21.56
C LEU A 52 1.23 2.71 21.57
N THR A 53 2.18 3.15 20.76
CA THR A 53 2.61 4.54 20.78
C THR A 53 2.01 5.31 19.61
N PHE A 54 1.36 6.42 19.93
CA PHE A 54 1.08 7.44 18.94
C PHE A 54 2.39 7.85 18.27
N GLY A 55 2.39 7.86 16.95
CA GLY A 55 3.60 8.09 16.20
C GLY A 55 4.14 9.50 16.38
N THR A 56 5.45 9.62 16.36
CA THR A 56 6.11 10.93 16.30
C THR A 56 6.36 11.32 14.85
N PRO A 57 6.31 12.63 14.49
CA PRO A 57 6.64 13.06 13.14
C PRO A 57 8.00 12.51 12.68
N SER A 58 8.05 11.97 11.47
CA SER A 58 9.29 11.44 10.86
C SER A 58 9.98 12.48 9.97
N SER A 59 9.37 13.63 9.78
CA SER A 59 9.90 14.73 8.96
C SER A 59 9.82 16.06 9.70
N ALA A 60 10.83 16.91 9.54
CA ALA A 60 10.73 18.32 9.91
C ALA A 60 9.57 18.97 9.13
N GLY A 61 8.88 19.91 9.76
CA GLY A 61 7.73 20.61 9.17
C GLY A 61 6.38 19.94 9.36
N VAL A 62 6.32 18.70 9.85
CA VAL A 62 5.07 18.01 10.20
C VAL A 62 4.70 18.35 11.65
N PRO A 63 3.56 19.02 11.90
CA PRO A 63 3.11 19.33 13.25
C PRO A 63 2.71 18.06 14.02
N ALA A 64 3.06 17.96 15.31
CA ALA A 64 2.66 16.82 16.14
C ALA A 64 1.14 16.60 16.18
N ALA A 65 0.35 17.67 16.16
CA ALA A 65 -1.12 17.59 16.14
C ALA A 65 -1.67 16.81 14.94
N VAL A 66 -0.97 16.79 13.80
CA VAL A 66 -1.42 16.06 12.59
C VAL A 66 -1.13 14.57 12.70
N THR A 67 -0.17 14.18 13.53
CA THR A 67 0.25 12.78 13.72
C THR A 67 -0.41 12.10 14.91
N ASN A 68 -1.11 12.83 15.76
CA ASN A 68 -1.71 12.31 16.98
C ASN A 68 -2.75 11.19 16.76
N ASP A 69 -3.40 11.19 15.61
CA ASP A 69 -4.40 10.16 15.25
C ASP A 69 -3.79 9.02 14.43
N THR A 70 -2.47 8.98 14.28
CA THR A 70 -1.78 7.93 13.52
C THR A 70 -1.06 6.96 14.46
N ILE A 71 -1.52 5.73 14.46
CA ILE A 71 -0.95 4.62 15.22
C ILE A 71 -0.01 3.84 14.31
N VAL A 72 1.21 3.60 14.77
CA VAL A 72 2.21 2.81 14.03
C VAL A 72 2.46 1.50 14.79
N LEU A 73 2.20 0.38 14.12
CA LEU A 73 2.42 -0.96 14.63
C LEU A 73 3.60 -1.62 13.94
N GLU A 74 4.12 -2.70 14.54
CA GLU A 74 5.11 -3.55 13.91
C GLU A 74 4.50 -4.31 12.73
N TYR A 75 5.22 -4.35 11.62
CA TYR A 75 4.83 -5.14 10.46
C TYR A 75 4.99 -6.64 10.74
N ASN A 76 4.02 -7.45 10.29
CA ASN A 76 3.96 -8.88 10.57
C ASN A 76 3.80 -9.26 12.06
N ASN A 77 3.16 -8.39 12.85
CA ASN A 77 2.81 -8.68 14.23
C ASN A 77 1.28 -8.76 14.43
N PRO A 78 0.65 -9.91 14.14
CA PRO A 78 -0.82 -10.07 14.27
C PRO A 78 -1.30 -9.89 15.72
N LYS A 79 -0.47 -10.26 16.70
CA LYS A 79 -0.80 -10.12 18.12
C LYS A 79 -0.96 -8.66 18.51
N GLN A 80 -0.01 -7.80 18.15
CA GLN A 80 -0.06 -6.36 18.43
C GLN A 80 -1.27 -5.70 17.76
N LEU A 81 -1.59 -6.12 16.54
CA LEU A 81 -2.77 -5.65 15.82
C LEU A 81 -4.05 -6.01 16.57
N LYS A 82 -4.20 -7.25 17.00
CA LYS A 82 -5.36 -7.71 17.75
C LYS A 82 -5.52 -6.99 19.10
N GLU A 83 -4.43 -6.83 19.85
CA GLU A 83 -4.43 -6.09 21.12
C GLU A 83 -4.88 -4.63 20.93
N LEU A 84 -4.51 -3.98 19.82
CA LEU A 84 -5.00 -2.64 19.48
C LEU A 84 -6.50 -2.64 19.22
N PHE A 85 -6.99 -3.58 18.41
CA PHE A 85 -8.41 -3.66 18.05
C PHE A 85 -9.29 -4.01 19.25
N ASP A 86 -8.84 -4.90 20.14
CA ASP A 86 -9.55 -5.20 21.38
C ASP A 86 -9.73 -3.97 22.30
N LYS A 87 -8.79 -3.01 22.22
CA LYS A 87 -8.79 -1.80 23.05
C LYS A 87 -9.49 -0.61 22.40
N GLU A 88 -9.25 -0.36 21.12
CA GLU A 88 -9.59 0.90 20.43
C GLU A 88 -10.22 0.68 19.05
N GLY A 89 -10.59 -0.55 18.67
CA GLY A 89 -11.04 -0.89 17.32
C GLY A 89 -12.19 -0.03 16.79
N ASP A 90 -13.11 0.37 17.66
CA ASP A 90 -14.27 1.20 17.30
C ASP A 90 -13.92 2.68 17.05
N GLU A 91 -12.69 3.09 17.35
CA GLU A 91 -12.20 4.45 17.08
C GLU A 91 -11.35 4.53 15.79
N ILE A 92 -10.99 3.37 15.18
CA ILE A 92 -10.11 3.28 14.02
C ILE A 92 -10.92 3.47 12.74
N ALA A 93 -10.58 4.50 11.96
CA ALA A 93 -11.17 4.77 10.66
C ALA A 93 -10.68 3.79 9.60
N CYS A 94 -9.38 3.57 9.56
CA CYS A 94 -8.77 2.64 8.59
C CYS A 94 -7.46 2.05 9.06
N VAL A 95 -7.14 0.90 8.47
CA VAL A 95 -5.80 0.31 8.45
C VAL A 95 -5.27 0.43 7.02
N ILE A 96 -4.03 0.91 6.84
CA ILE A 96 -3.36 0.98 5.54
C ILE A 96 -2.11 0.11 5.55
N VAL A 97 -1.95 -0.74 4.51
CA VAL A 97 -0.87 -1.73 4.44
C VAL A 97 -0.38 -1.94 3.01
N GLU A 98 0.93 -2.20 2.85
CA GLU A 98 1.50 -2.85 1.67
C GLU A 98 1.55 -4.37 1.93
N ALA A 99 0.97 -5.20 1.07
CA ALA A 99 1.09 -6.67 1.21
C ALA A 99 2.52 -7.18 0.96
N VAL A 100 3.31 -6.38 0.24
CA VAL A 100 4.76 -6.54 0.11
C VAL A 100 5.38 -5.16 0.29
N ALA A 101 5.97 -4.92 1.45
CA ALA A 101 6.55 -3.62 1.79
C ALA A 101 7.80 -3.33 0.97
N GLY A 102 7.63 -2.51 -0.08
CA GLY A 102 8.69 -2.22 -1.04
C GLY A 102 9.84 -1.44 -0.46
N ASN A 103 9.56 -0.43 0.35
CA ASN A 103 10.58 0.44 0.95
C ASN A 103 11.40 -0.22 2.08
N MET A 104 10.94 -1.34 2.60
CA MET A 104 11.73 -2.22 3.47
C MET A 104 12.61 -3.21 2.69
N ASN A 105 12.86 -2.94 1.41
CA ASN A 105 13.58 -3.83 0.49
C ASN A 105 12.84 -5.15 0.23
N MET A 106 11.53 -5.06 -0.02
CA MET A 106 10.65 -6.16 -0.38
C MET A 106 10.44 -7.19 0.75
N VAL A 107 9.82 -6.76 1.85
CA VAL A 107 9.38 -7.65 2.92
C VAL A 107 7.92 -8.05 2.68
N PRO A 108 7.61 -9.33 2.42
CA PRO A 108 6.23 -9.78 2.27
C PRO A 108 5.52 -9.88 3.62
N ALA A 109 4.22 -9.61 3.61
CA ALA A 109 3.34 -9.90 4.73
C ALA A 109 3.19 -11.41 4.92
N THR A 110 3.03 -11.83 6.17
CA THR A 110 2.61 -13.20 6.47
C THR A 110 1.11 -13.36 6.25
N GLN A 111 0.68 -14.56 5.87
CA GLN A 111 -0.73 -14.85 5.65
C GLN A 111 -1.55 -14.62 6.93
N GLU A 112 -1.07 -15.09 8.09
CA GLU A 112 -1.71 -14.88 9.39
C GLU A 112 -1.92 -13.40 9.71
N PHE A 113 -0.94 -12.55 9.40
CA PHE A 113 -1.05 -11.11 9.64
C PHE A 113 -2.15 -10.46 8.77
N LEU A 114 -2.24 -10.85 7.50
CA LEU A 114 -3.26 -10.33 6.58
C LEU A 114 -4.67 -10.85 6.93
N GLU A 115 -4.80 -12.10 7.32
CA GLU A 115 -6.06 -12.69 7.77
C GLU A 115 -6.56 -12.00 9.05
N THR A 116 -5.70 -11.88 10.07
CA THR A 116 -6.01 -11.15 11.30
C THR A 116 -6.46 -9.71 11.00
N MET A 117 -5.76 -9.03 10.09
CA MET A 117 -6.10 -7.66 9.71
C MET A 117 -7.49 -7.58 9.07
N ARG A 118 -7.82 -8.52 8.15
CA ARG A 118 -9.13 -8.55 7.51
C ARG A 118 -10.24 -8.87 8.52
N GLU A 119 -10.02 -9.82 9.40
CA GLU A 119 -10.97 -10.22 10.45
C GLU A 119 -11.28 -9.05 11.41
N GLU A 120 -10.25 -8.43 11.98
CA GLU A 120 -10.44 -7.34 12.96
C GLU A 120 -11.03 -6.09 12.30
N THR A 121 -10.60 -5.73 11.08
CA THR A 121 -11.19 -4.58 10.37
C THR A 121 -12.67 -4.83 10.03
N ALA A 122 -13.03 -6.03 9.62
CA ALA A 122 -14.43 -6.38 9.34
C ALA A 122 -15.29 -6.35 10.59
N LYS A 123 -14.80 -6.91 11.70
CA LYS A 123 -15.50 -6.97 13.00
C LYS A 123 -15.84 -5.58 13.54
N HIS A 124 -14.94 -4.61 13.37
CA HIS A 124 -15.09 -3.25 13.90
C HIS A 124 -15.61 -2.23 12.87
N GLY A 125 -15.91 -2.65 11.64
CA GLY A 125 -16.32 -1.72 10.58
C GLY A 125 -15.25 -0.71 10.21
N THR A 126 -13.98 -1.07 10.37
CA THR A 126 -12.81 -0.30 9.99
C THR A 126 -12.51 -0.53 8.52
N VAL A 127 -12.16 0.51 7.78
CA VAL A 127 -11.83 0.39 6.34
C VAL A 127 -10.42 -0.19 6.17
N LEU A 128 -10.31 -1.31 5.45
CA LEU A 128 -9.02 -1.88 5.05
C LEU A 128 -8.57 -1.27 3.71
N ILE A 129 -7.44 -0.55 3.74
CA ILE A 129 -6.81 0.04 2.56
C ILE A 129 -5.57 -0.77 2.20
N VAL A 130 -5.55 -1.36 1.01
CA VAL A 130 -4.34 -2.03 0.48
C VAL A 130 -3.63 -1.10 -0.49
N ASP A 131 -2.37 -0.81 -0.19
CA ASP A 131 -1.50 0.00 -1.04
C ASP A 131 -0.81 -0.88 -2.08
N GLU A 132 -1.31 -0.82 -3.29
CA GLU A 132 -0.78 -1.49 -4.49
C GLU A 132 0.04 -0.54 -5.38
N VAL A 133 0.46 0.61 -4.87
CA VAL A 133 1.24 1.57 -5.66
C VAL A 133 2.54 0.96 -6.19
N MET A 134 3.19 0.08 -5.41
CA MET A 134 4.36 -0.67 -5.90
C MET A 134 4.00 -2.03 -6.51
N THR A 135 3.08 -2.75 -5.93
CA THR A 135 2.78 -4.15 -6.26
C THR A 135 1.75 -4.30 -7.36
N GLY A 136 0.82 -3.37 -7.46
CA GLY A 136 -0.26 -3.39 -8.46
C GLY A 136 0.28 -3.45 -9.88
N PHE A 137 -0.20 -4.45 -10.63
CA PHE A 137 0.22 -4.72 -12.01
C PHE A 137 1.72 -5.03 -12.19
N ARG A 138 2.50 -5.09 -11.10
CA ARG A 138 3.93 -5.40 -11.12
C ARG A 138 4.21 -6.84 -10.72
N VAL A 139 3.58 -7.33 -9.65
CA VAL A 139 3.81 -8.70 -9.16
C VAL A 139 2.90 -9.72 -9.86
N ALA A 140 1.70 -9.30 -10.21
CA ALA A 140 0.70 -10.04 -10.99
C ALA A 140 -0.28 -9.06 -11.62
N LEU A 141 -1.13 -9.50 -12.54
CA LEU A 141 -2.20 -8.68 -13.13
C LEU A 141 -3.18 -8.18 -12.06
N GLY A 142 -3.54 -9.02 -11.10
CA GLY A 142 -4.39 -8.65 -9.96
C GLY A 142 -3.63 -8.09 -8.75
N GLY A 143 -2.34 -7.71 -8.90
CA GLY A 143 -1.53 -7.19 -7.82
C GLY A 143 -1.22 -8.20 -6.71
N ALA A 144 -0.70 -7.70 -5.58
CA ALA A 144 -0.42 -8.53 -4.41
C ALA A 144 -1.71 -9.04 -3.76
N GLN A 145 -2.80 -8.27 -3.76
CA GLN A 145 -4.08 -8.70 -3.22
C GLN A 145 -4.56 -10.02 -3.83
N SER A 146 -4.32 -10.26 -5.13
CA SER A 146 -4.67 -11.54 -5.77
C SER A 146 -3.75 -12.69 -5.36
N LEU A 147 -2.47 -12.42 -5.09
CA LEU A 147 -1.50 -13.43 -4.67
C LEU A 147 -1.71 -13.87 -3.21
N TYR A 148 -2.11 -12.94 -2.36
CA TYR A 148 -2.31 -13.16 -0.92
C TYR A 148 -3.79 -13.35 -0.53
N HIS A 149 -4.70 -13.36 -1.52
CA HIS A 149 -6.15 -13.51 -1.31
C HIS A 149 -6.74 -12.49 -0.32
N ILE A 150 -6.31 -11.23 -0.46
CA ILE A 150 -6.83 -10.13 0.36
C ILE A 150 -8.05 -9.53 -0.34
N ASP A 151 -9.12 -9.27 0.43
CA ASP A 151 -10.31 -8.54 -0.01
C ASP A 151 -10.36 -7.15 0.67
N PRO A 152 -9.73 -6.13 0.09
CA PRO A 152 -9.71 -4.79 0.67
C PRO A 152 -11.03 -4.05 0.49
N ASP A 153 -11.27 -3.04 1.32
CA ASP A 153 -12.38 -2.11 1.14
C ASP A 153 -12.02 -1.00 0.15
N ILE A 154 -10.75 -0.57 0.15
CA ILE A 154 -10.16 0.39 -0.79
C ILE A 154 -8.80 -0.14 -1.24
N THR A 155 -8.49 0.02 -2.53
CA THR A 155 -7.16 -0.23 -3.10
C THR A 155 -6.59 1.07 -3.67
N MET A 156 -5.30 1.29 -3.46
CA MET A 156 -4.55 2.40 -4.06
C MET A 156 -3.63 1.88 -5.16
N PHE A 157 -3.57 2.62 -6.28
CA PHE A 157 -2.71 2.31 -7.42
C PHE A 157 -1.87 3.52 -7.83
N GLY A 158 -0.75 3.25 -8.49
CA GLY A 158 0.14 4.26 -9.05
C GLY A 158 1.22 3.61 -9.90
N LYS A 159 2.33 4.29 -10.09
CA LYS A 159 3.51 3.78 -10.81
C LYS A 159 3.16 3.07 -12.14
N VAL A 160 3.05 1.73 -12.14
CA VAL A 160 2.84 0.93 -13.35
C VAL A 160 1.60 1.35 -14.15
N ILE A 161 0.48 1.68 -13.47
CA ILE A 161 -0.76 2.07 -14.18
C ILE A 161 -0.61 3.33 -15.02
N GLY A 162 0.41 4.15 -14.76
CA GLY A 162 0.68 5.37 -15.51
C GLY A 162 1.50 5.15 -16.78
N GLY A 163 2.13 3.98 -16.95
CA GLY A 163 2.99 3.73 -18.10
C GLY A 163 4.16 4.71 -18.22
N GLY A 164 4.68 5.22 -17.10
CA GLY A 164 5.70 6.26 -17.02
C GLY A 164 5.16 7.69 -16.86
N MET A 165 3.85 7.89 -16.98
CA MET A 165 3.19 9.18 -16.81
C MET A 165 2.52 9.29 -15.42
N PRO A 166 2.19 10.52 -14.94
CA PRO A 166 1.60 10.73 -13.62
C PRO A 166 0.12 10.31 -13.60
N VAL A 167 -0.13 9.01 -13.42
CA VAL A 167 -1.44 8.42 -13.14
C VAL A 167 -1.36 7.60 -11.87
N ALA A 168 -2.28 7.85 -10.99
CA ALA A 168 -2.59 7.04 -9.85
C ALA A 168 -4.11 6.96 -9.68
N ALA A 169 -4.57 6.09 -8.80
CA ALA A 169 -5.99 5.94 -8.53
C ALA A 169 -6.20 5.38 -7.11
N PHE A 170 -7.39 5.60 -6.59
CA PHE A 170 -7.93 4.83 -5.48
C PHE A 170 -9.35 4.39 -5.84
N GLY A 171 -9.76 3.26 -5.35
CA GLY A 171 -11.07 2.71 -5.65
C GLY A 171 -11.41 1.55 -4.73
N GLY A 172 -12.67 1.15 -4.71
CA GLY A 172 -13.13 0.06 -3.86
C GLY A 172 -14.63 -0.10 -3.84
N LYS A 173 -15.16 -0.47 -2.69
CA LYS A 173 -16.58 -0.72 -2.49
C LYS A 173 -17.41 0.52 -2.79
N ARG A 174 -18.49 0.33 -3.53
CA ARG A 174 -19.32 1.43 -4.05
C ARG A 174 -19.92 2.29 -2.95
N ASP A 175 -20.36 1.70 -1.85
CA ASP A 175 -20.91 2.41 -0.71
C ASP A 175 -19.90 3.39 -0.08
N ILE A 176 -18.63 2.99 -0.02
CA ILE A 176 -17.54 3.84 0.45
C ILE A 176 -17.25 4.93 -0.61
N MET A 177 -17.07 4.53 -1.88
CA MET A 177 -16.72 5.47 -2.95
C MET A 177 -17.81 6.51 -3.21
N ASN A 178 -19.08 6.20 -2.97
CA ASN A 178 -20.20 7.16 -3.06
C ASN A 178 -20.12 8.30 -2.04
N CYS A 179 -19.28 8.20 -1.01
CA CYS A 179 -19.01 9.31 -0.11
C CYS A 179 -18.12 10.40 -0.76
N VAL A 180 -17.51 10.15 -1.91
CA VAL A 180 -16.72 11.16 -2.65
C VAL A 180 -17.63 12.15 -3.36
N ALA A 181 -17.32 13.45 -3.26
CA ALA A 181 -18.03 14.50 -3.99
C ALA A 181 -18.01 14.26 -5.52
N PRO A 182 -19.11 14.55 -6.25
CA PRO A 182 -20.31 15.27 -5.82
C PRO A 182 -21.39 14.39 -5.18
N LEU A 183 -21.22 13.05 -5.14
CA LEU A 183 -22.25 12.15 -4.58
C LEU A 183 -22.30 12.20 -3.06
N GLY A 184 -21.18 12.42 -2.40
CA GLY A 184 -21.07 12.49 -0.95
C GLY A 184 -20.27 13.72 -0.47
N PRO A 185 -20.04 13.83 0.85
CA PRO A 185 -19.43 15.02 1.45
C PRO A 185 -17.90 15.06 1.38
N VAL A 186 -17.24 13.98 0.96
CA VAL A 186 -15.78 13.89 0.99
C VAL A 186 -15.19 14.54 -0.25
N TYR A 187 -14.47 15.64 -0.08
CA TYR A 187 -13.89 16.39 -1.20
C TYR A 187 -12.58 15.76 -1.69
N GLN A 188 -12.49 15.59 -3.00
CA GLN A 188 -11.29 15.25 -3.74
C GLN A 188 -11.30 15.95 -5.09
N ALA A 189 -10.19 16.59 -5.47
CA ALA A 189 -10.01 17.20 -6.78
C ALA A 189 -8.54 17.18 -7.18
N GLY A 190 -8.30 17.20 -8.49
CA GLY A 190 -6.97 17.33 -9.09
C GLY A 190 -7.12 17.74 -10.54
N THR A 191 -6.62 18.95 -10.91
CA THR A 191 -6.81 19.55 -12.23
C THR A 191 -6.37 18.63 -13.36
N LEU A 192 -5.25 17.91 -13.20
CA LEU A 192 -4.70 17.03 -14.22
C LEU A 192 -4.97 15.54 -13.94
N SER A 193 -5.78 15.22 -12.94
CA SER A 193 -6.16 13.84 -12.66
C SER A 193 -6.97 13.26 -13.81
N GLY A 194 -6.51 12.12 -14.36
CA GLY A 194 -7.14 11.50 -15.52
C GLY A 194 -6.93 12.25 -16.83
N ASN A 195 -5.86 13.06 -16.95
CA ASN A 195 -5.58 13.75 -18.21
C ASN A 195 -5.37 12.75 -19.36
N PRO A 196 -5.80 13.07 -20.59
CA PRO A 196 -5.87 12.10 -21.69
C PRO A 196 -4.49 11.56 -22.12
N VAL A 197 -3.43 12.34 -22.00
CA VAL A 197 -2.07 11.90 -22.36
C VAL A 197 -1.59 10.80 -21.40
N ALA A 198 -1.71 11.05 -20.11
CA ALA A 198 -1.29 10.09 -19.09
C ALA A 198 -2.18 8.82 -19.09
N VAL A 199 -3.48 8.97 -19.28
CA VAL A 199 -4.41 7.83 -19.42
C VAL A 199 -4.08 6.98 -20.65
N ALA A 200 -3.76 7.60 -21.79
CA ALA A 200 -3.38 6.87 -23.01
C ALA A 200 -2.11 6.03 -22.79
N CYS A 201 -1.09 6.58 -22.11
CA CYS A 201 0.12 5.81 -21.74
C CYS A 201 -0.20 4.66 -20.78
N GLY A 202 -1.04 4.90 -19.78
CA GLY A 202 -1.51 3.87 -18.87
C GLY A 202 -2.25 2.74 -19.60
N LEU A 203 -3.18 3.08 -20.48
CA LEU A 203 -3.92 2.10 -21.30
C LEU A 203 -2.98 1.26 -22.18
N ALA A 204 -2.00 1.88 -22.84
CA ALA A 204 -1.01 1.14 -23.64
C ALA A 204 -0.23 0.13 -22.78
N THR A 205 0.18 0.53 -21.57
CA THR A 205 0.85 -0.37 -20.62
C THR A 205 -0.08 -1.49 -20.18
N LEU A 206 -1.32 -1.18 -19.79
CA LEU A 206 -2.29 -2.20 -19.36
C LEU A 206 -2.62 -3.20 -20.45
N HIS A 207 -2.70 -2.77 -21.72
CA HIS A 207 -2.89 -3.68 -22.86
C HIS A 207 -1.70 -4.63 -23.03
N GLU A 208 -0.47 -4.13 -22.88
CA GLU A 208 0.75 -4.95 -23.02
C GLU A 208 0.86 -5.99 -21.89
N ILE A 209 0.64 -5.61 -20.65
CA ILE A 209 0.79 -6.53 -19.51
C ILE A 209 -0.30 -7.60 -19.44
N GLN A 210 -1.43 -7.43 -20.14
CA GLN A 210 -2.49 -8.43 -20.26
C GLN A 210 -2.19 -9.50 -21.32
N GLN A 211 -1.13 -9.34 -22.12
CA GLN A 211 -0.79 -10.31 -23.15
C GLN A 211 -0.47 -11.68 -22.55
N PRO A 212 -0.89 -12.78 -23.20
CA PRO A 212 -0.64 -14.14 -22.71
C PRO A 212 0.83 -14.39 -22.39
N GLY A 213 1.11 -14.90 -21.20
CA GLY A 213 2.45 -15.23 -20.76
C GLY A 213 3.32 -14.04 -20.33
N PHE A 214 2.80 -12.81 -20.31
CA PHE A 214 3.58 -11.63 -19.89
C PHE A 214 4.17 -11.81 -18.48
N TYR A 215 3.35 -12.09 -17.47
CA TYR A 215 3.83 -12.26 -16.09
C TYR A 215 4.73 -13.48 -15.90
N LYS A 216 4.52 -14.54 -16.67
CA LYS A 216 5.41 -15.70 -16.67
C LYS A 216 6.82 -15.28 -17.11
N ARG A 217 6.94 -14.61 -18.27
CA ARG A 217 8.22 -14.11 -18.78
C ARG A 217 8.88 -13.12 -17.80
N LEU A 218 8.09 -12.18 -17.25
CA LEU A 218 8.59 -11.19 -16.29
C LEU A 218 9.15 -11.85 -15.04
N SER A 219 8.44 -12.80 -14.44
CA SER A 219 8.88 -13.55 -13.25
C SER A 219 10.14 -14.38 -13.53
N GLU A 220 10.20 -15.06 -14.68
CA GLU A 220 11.37 -15.84 -15.10
C GLU A 220 12.62 -14.96 -15.26
N GLN A 221 12.49 -13.77 -15.87
CA GLN A 221 13.61 -12.84 -16.03
C GLN A 221 14.07 -12.27 -14.68
N THR A 222 13.13 -11.91 -13.81
CA THR A 222 13.45 -11.43 -12.46
C THR A 222 14.15 -12.50 -11.63
N ALA A 223 13.66 -13.73 -11.66
CA ALA A 223 14.27 -14.87 -10.97
C ALA A 223 15.69 -15.19 -11.51
N LYS A 224 15.88 -15.08 -12.85
CA LYS A 224 17.19 -15.25 -13.47
C LYS A 224 18.20 -14.20 -12.99
N LEU A 225 17.77 -12.94 -12.87
CA LEU A 225 18.61 -11.85 -12.33
C LEU A 225 19.01 -12.16 -10.89
N VAL A 226 18.04 -12.45 -10.03
CA VAL A 226 18.27 -12.73 -8.60
C VAL A 226 19.20 -13.94 -8.39
N LYS A 227 18.99 -15.01 -9.17
CA LYS A 227 19.84 -16.21 -9.14
C LYS A 227 21.27 -15.87 -9.59
N GLY A 228 21.43 -15.06 -10.64
CA GLY A 228 22.73 -14.62 -11.14
C GLY A 228 23.50 -13.80 -10.11
N LEU A 229 22.84 -12.83 -9.47
CA LEU A 229 23.42 -12.02 -8.38
C LEU A 229 23.86 -12.89 -7.20
N GLY A 230 23.04 -13.84 -6.77
CA GLY A 230 23.38 -14.79 -5.71
C GLY A 230 24.59 -15.67 -6.04
N ALA A 231 24.68 -16.15 -7.29
CA ALA A 231 25.83 -16.94 -7.76
C ALA A 231 27.12 -16.12 -7.76
N MET A 232 27.06 -14.86 -8.20
CA MET A 232 28.22 -13.95 -8.17
C MET A 232 28.65 -13.61 -6.76
N ALA A 233 27.71 -13.30 -5.87
CA ALA A 233 28.00 -13.05 -4.48
C ALA A 233 28.70 -14.25 -3.82
N LYS A 234 28.18 -15.46 -4.03
CA LYS A 234 28.82 -16.71 -3.56
C LYS A 234 30.24 -16.88 -4.10
N LYS A 235 30.45 -16.63 -5.41
CA LYS A 235 31.76 -16.73 -6.06
C LYS A 235 32.80 -15.79 -5.43
N HIS A 236 32.36 -14.61 -4.99
CA HIS A 236 33.23 -13.59 -4.41
C HIS A 236 33.23 -13.55 -2.87
N GLY A 237 32.61 -14.53 -2.22
CA GLY A 237 32.59 -14.63 -0.74
C GLY A 237 31.78 -13.50 -0.07
N VAL A 238 30.85 -12.87 -0.79
CA VAL A 238 29.99 -11.80 -0.24
C VAL A 238 28.78 -12.41 0.45
N ALA A 239 28.57 -12.03 1.72
CA ALA A 239 27.37 -12.41 2.46
C ALA A 239 26.14 -11.67 1.86
N PHE A 240 25.28 -12.41 1.15
CA PHE A 240 24.23 -11.85 0.33
C PHE A 240 23.00 -12.75 0.34
N SER A 241 21.83 -12.14 0.33
CA SER A 241 20.57 -12.82 0.04
C SER A 241 19.72 -11.97 -0.87
N ALA A 242 18.87 -12.61 -1.66
CA ALA A 242 17.93 -11.94 -2.55
C ALA A 242 16.66 -12.78 -2.70
N GLN A 243 15.56 -12.10 -2.96
CA GLN A 243 14.25 -12.71 -3.21
C GLN A 243 13.52 -11.95 -4.31
N SER A 244 12.52 -12.59 -4.94
CA SER A 244 11.69 -11.95 -5.97
C SER A 244 10.25 -12.42 -5.90
N ILE A 245 9.32 -11.52 -6.26
CA ILE A 245 7.90 -11.79 -6.45
C ILE A 245 7.47 -11.07 -7.74
N GLY A 246 7.07 -11.85 -8.75
CA GLY A 246 6.74 -11.27 -10.06
C GLY A 246 7.87 -10.42 -10.63
N GLY A 247 7.57 -9.15 -10.92
CA GLY A 247 8.56 -8.16 -11.40
C GLY A 247 9.25 -7.35 -10.30
N MET A 248 9.13 -7.74 -9.03
CA MET A 248 9.83 -7.12 -7.91
C MET A 248 10.95 -8.02 -7.39
N PHE A 249 12.03 -7.41 -6.90
CA PHE A 249 13.09 -8.12 -6.17
C PHE A 249 13.70 -7.24 -5.09
N GLY A 250 14.19 -7.88 -4.03
CA GLY A 250 14.96 -7.25 -2.96
C GLY A 250 16.33 -7.93 -2.82
N ILE A 251 17.36 -7.16 -2.48
CA ILE A 251 18.72 -7.64 -2.26
C ILE A 251 19.24 -7.18 -0.90
N TYR A 252 19.90 -8.07 -0.18
CA TYR A 252 20.43 -7.81 1.15
C TYR A 252 21.91 -8.19 1.21
N PHE A 253 22.71 -7.26 1.70
CA PHE A 253 24.08 -7.53 2.10
C PHE A 253 24.09 -7.73 3.62
N ARG A 254 24.69 -8.83 4.07
CA ARG A 254 24.85 -9.12 5.49
C ARG A 254 26.28 -8.75 5.89
N GLY A 255 26.40 -7.90 6.93
CA GLY A 255 27.67 -7.56 7.53
C GLY A 255 28.19 -8.66 8.45
#